data_600bcd5a66bb86779f8e15414fd8d748
#
_entry.id   600bcd5a66bb86779f8e15414fd8d748
#
_cell.length_a   1.000
_cell.length_b   1.000
_cell.length_c   1.000
_cell.angle_alpha   90.00
_cell.angle_beta   90.00
_cell.angle_gamma   90.00
#
_symmetry.space_group_name_H-M   'P 1'
#
loop_
_entity.id
_entity.type
_entity.pdbx_description
1 polymer ?
#
loop_
_entity_poly.entity_id
_entity_poly.type
_entity_poly.pdbx_seq_one_letter_code
_entity_poly.pdbx_strand_id
1 'polypeptide(L)'
;IMGAARTLRYDAAHCIECMLIDHEHNLVHFHDERLTVERMGRTMGELLERSYELIHTLHVDEKRMRKNLDILKGAVQSENVMLKLGEKIGKMTAKNIVTELAVKAIREDAFLSDLLSNDPRVSAHLSSEEISQLLDPSQYAGAAAEIALDYVKKVRSIKGKGGLHG
;
A
#
# COMPACT_ATOMS: atom_id res chain seq x y z
N ILE A 1 -10.11 -2.09 14.48
CA ILE A 1 -8.83 -1.37 14.69
C ILE A 1 -9.01 0.11 14.42
N MET A 2 -9.28 0.54 13.19
CA MET A 2 -9.38 1.97 12.82
C MET A 2 -10.41 2.77 13.63
N GLY A 3 -11.61 2.20 13.89
CA GLY A 3 -12.63 2.83 14.75
C GLY A 3 -12.14 3.04 16.17
N ALA A 4 -11.60 2.00 16.80
CA ALA A 4 -11.04 2.07 18.15
C ALA A 4 -9.90 3.10 18.27
N ALA A 5 -9.01 3.14 17.27
CA ALA A 5 -7.94 4.13 17.23
C ALA A 5 -8.45 5.58 17.13
N ARG A 6 -9.58 5.82 16.44
CA ARG A 6 -10.23 7.14 16.42
C ARG A 6 -10.83 7.49 17.78
N THR A 7 -11.54 6.56 18.42
CA THR A 7 -12.10 6.76 19.75
C THR A 7 -11.03 7.13 20.76
N LEU A 8 -9.91 6.39 20.78
CA LEU A 8 -8.78 6.70 21.67
C LEU A 8 -8.21 8.11 21.48
N ARG A 9 -8.17 8.61 20.25
CA ARG A 9 -7.72 9.99 20.01
C ARG A 9 -8.68 11.04 20.58
N TYR A 10 -10.00 10.81 20.52
CA TYR A 10 -10.97 11.68 21.15
C TYR A 10 -10.91 11.60 22.68
N ASP A 11 -10.74 10.39 23.21
CA ASP A 11 -10.57 10.18 24.65
C ASP A 11 -9.29 10.84 25.18
N ALA A 12 -8.19 10.81 24.43
CA ALA A 12 -6.96 11.51 24.77
C ALA A 12 -7.14 13.04 24.81
N ALA A 13 -7.89 13.61 23.84
CA ALA A 13 -8.22 15.03 23.85
C ALA A 13 -9.10 15.38 25.06
N HIS A 14 -10.06 14.50 25.40
CA HIS A 14 -10.91 14.68 26.58
C HIS A 14 -10.10 14.63 27.89
N CYS A 15 -9.11 13.73 28.01
CA CYS A 15 -8.22 13.71 29.18
C CYS A 15 -7.41 15.00 29.32
N ILE A 16 -7.01 15.63 28.20
CA ILE A 16 -6.33 16.93 28.24
C ILE A 16 -7.28 18.02 28.77
N GLU A 17 -8.54 18.00 28.35
CA GLU A 17 -9.56 18.93 28.84
C GLU A 17 -9.79 18.75 30.35
N CYS A 18 -9.79 17.53 30.87
CA CYS A 18 -9.90 17.24 32.31
C CYS A 18 -8.74 17.81 33.15
N MET A 19 -7.63 18.23 32.53
CA MET A 19 -6.51 18.89 33.23
C MET A 19 -6.80 20.35 33.60
N LEU A 20 -7.86 20.95 33.04
CA LEU A 20 -8.31 22.30 33.41
C LEU A 20 -9.08 22.25 34.71
N ILE A 21 -8.38 22.41 35.81
CA ILE A 21 -8.94 22.29 37.18
C ILE A 21 -8.92 23.67 37.83
N ASP A 22 -10.09 24.17 38.31
CA ASP A 22 -10.21 25.44 38.98
C ASP A 22 -9.62 25.46 40.42
N HIS A 23 -9.55 24.31 41.07
CA HIS A 23 -9.01 24.09 42.39
C HIS A 23 -8.33 22.71 42.45
N GLU A 24 -7.53 22.41 43.49
CA GLU A 24 -6.76 21.17 43.61
C GLU A 24 -7.58 19.86 43.52
N HIS A 25 -8.90 19.91 43.80
CA HIS A 25 -9.82 18.77 43.70
C HIS A 25 -11.21 19.20 43.19
N ASN A 26 -11.33 19.23 41.85
CA ASN A 26 -12.65 19.36 41.24
C ASN A 26 -13.26 17.96 41.01
N LEU A 27 -14.29 17.62 41.83
CA LEU A 27 -14.94 16.29 41.75
C LEU A 27 -15.57 15.98 40.40
N VAL A 28 -15.99 16.99 39.65
CA VAL A 28 -16.63 16.82 38.33
C VAL A 28 -15.59 16.24 37.34
N HIS A 29 -14.43 16.88 37.24
CA HIS A 29 -13.35 16.41 36.33
C HIS A 29 -12.73 15.10 36.80
N PHE A 30 -12.61 14.87 38.11
CA PHE A 30 -12.09 13.63 38.66
C PHE A 30 -12.92 12.38 38.25
N HIS A 31 -14.25 12.49 38.34
CA HIS A 31 -15.13 11.40 37.94
C HIS A 31 -15.07 11.13 36.41
N ASP A 32 -15.03 12.18 35.62
CA ASP A 32 -15.03 12.12 34.17
C ASP A 32 -13.69 11.57 33.64
N GLU A 33 -12.56 12.04 34.19
CA GLU A 33 -11.23 11.53 33.91
C GLU A 33 -11.14 10.02 34.19
N ARG A 34 -11.59 9.59 35.36
CA ARG A 34 -11.54 8.17 35.77
C ARG A 34 -12.29 7.28 34.79
N LEU A 35 -13.51 7.65 34.40
CA LEU A 35 -14.32 6.88 33.44
C LEU A 35 -13.65 6.84 32.05
N THR A 36 -13.07 7.95 31.65
CA THR A 36 -12.38 8.06 30.37
C THR A 36 -11.10 7.20 30.33
N VAL A 37 -10.27 7.26 31.36
CA VAL A 37 -9.05 6.45 31.48
C VAL A 37 -9.37 4.95 31.47
N GLU A 38 -10.40 4.54 32.22
CA GLU A 38 -10.85 3.15 32.24
C GLU A 38 -11.31 2.68 30.86
N ARG A 39 -12.12 3.48 30.16
CA ARG A 39 -12.56 3.21 28.79
C ARG A 39 -11.37 3.13 27.83
N MET A 40 -10.42 4.06 27.91
CA MET A 40 -9.19 4.06 27.11
C MET A 40 -8.40 2.78 27.31
N GLY A 41 -8.22 2.33 28.58
CA GLY A 41 -7.52 1.09 28.87
C GLY A 41 -8.14 -0.12 28.21
N ARG A 42 -9.46 -0.27 28.30
CA ARG A 42 -10.19 -1.36 27.63
C ARG A 42 -10.07 -1.28 26.11
N THR A 43 -10.33 -0.10 25.54
CA THR A 43 -10.28 0.09 24.09
C THR A 43 -8.88 -0.14 23.53
N MET A 44 -7.84 0.26 24.27
CA MET A 44 -6.45 0.00 23.89
C MET A 44 -6.14 -1.50 23.94
N GLY A 45 -6.57 -2.20 24.99
CA GLY A 45 -6.41 -3.66 25.10
C GLY A 45 -7.02 -4.40 23.92
N GLU A 46 -8.30 -4.12 23.61
CA GLU A 46 -8.97 -4.69 22.43
C GLU A 46 -8.25 -4.36 21.11
N LEU A 47 -7.80 -3.12 20.96
CA LEU A 47 -7.11 -2.68 19.74
C LEU A 47 -5.81 -3.46 19.55
N LEU A 48 -5.03 -3.62 20.62
CA LEU A 48 -3.77 -4.36 20.57
C LEU A 48 -3.99 -5.84 20.29
N GLU A 49 -4.97 -6.47 20.95
CA GLU A 49 -5.31 -7.87 20.73
C GLU A 49 -5.74 -8.13 19.28
N ARG A 50 -6.68 -7.34 18.76
CA ARG A 50 -7.11 -7.47 17.37
C ARG A 50 -6.01 -7.15 16.36
N SER A 51 -5.11 -6.24 16.68
CA SER A 51 -3.96 -5.94 15.83
C SER A 51 -2.97 -7.09 15.81
N TYR A 52 -2.73 -7.69 16.96
CA TYR A 52 -1.90 -8.89 17.08
C TYR A 52 -2.50 -10.06 16.30
N GLU A 53 -3.78 -10.34 16.49
CA GLU A 53 -4.50 -11.39 15.78
C GLU A 53 -4.43 -11.20 14.26
N LEU A 54 -4.72 -9.98 13.78
CA LEU A 54 -4.65 -9.66 12.35
C LEU A 54 -3.28 -9.96 11.76
N ILE A 55 -2.20 -9.55 12.42
CA ILE A 55 -0.84 -9.76 11.92
C ILE A 55 -0.44 -11.24 12.04
N HIS A 56 -0.82 -11.90 13.15
CA HIS A 56 -0.45 -13.29 13.39
C HIS A 56 -1.17 -14.28 12.45
N THR A 57 -2.41 -13.96 12.08
CA THR A 57 -3.21 -14.80 11.17
C THR A 57 -3.12 -14.38 9.72
N LEU A 58 -2.35 -13.33 9.41
CA LEU A 58 -2.19 -12.85 8.04
C LEU A 58 -1.56 -13.93 7.15
N HIS A 59 -2.32 -14.38 6.17
CA HIS A 59 -1.85 -15.30 5.15
C HIS A 59 -1.69 -14.59 3.82
N VAL A 60 -0.49 -14.68 3.22
CA VAL A 60 -0.18 -14.10 1.92
C VAL A 60 -0.13 -15.21 0.87
N ASP A 61 -1.06 -15.19 -0.07
CA ASP A 61 -1.06 -16.08 -1.23
C ASP A 61 -0.32 -15.44 -2.40
N GLU A 62 0.99 -15.65 -2.45
CA GLU A 62 1.87 -15.09 -3.49
C GLU A 62 1.47 -15.56 -4.89
N LYS A 63 1.00 -16.82 -5.02
CA LYS A 63 0.56 -17.35 -6.31
C LYS A 63 -0.70 -16.64 -6.80
N ARG A 64 -1.64 -16.37 -5.90
CA ARG A 64 -2.85 -15.62 -6.22
C ARG A 64 -2.53 -14.17 -6.55
N MET A 65 -1.62 -13.55 -5.80
CA MET A 65 -1.15 -12.18 -6.09
C MET A 65 -0.55 -12.09 -7.48
N ARG A 66 0.34 -13.03 -7.87
CA ARG A 66 0.91 -13.08 -9.21
C ARG A 66 -0.19 -13.24 -10.28
N LYS A 67 -1.12 -14.18 -10.07
CA LYS A 67 -2.23 -14.40 -10.99
C LYS A 67 -3.12 -13.16 -11.15
N ASN A 68 -3.30 -12.38 -10.08
CA ASN A 68 -4.09 -11.15 -10.14
C ASN A 68 -3.44 -10.07 -11.03
N LEU A 69 -2.12 -10.04 -11.16
CA LEU A 69 -1.44 -9.12 -12.07
C LEU A 69 -1.74 -9.45 -13.55
N ASP A 70 -2.05 -10.70 -13.85
CA ASP A 70 -2.34 -11.16 -15.21
C ASP A 70 -3.82 -11.00 -15.60
N ILE A 71 -4.71 -10.61 -14.66
CA ILE A 71 -6.15 -10.43 -14.93
C ILE A 71 -6.40 -9.43 -16.06
N LEU A 72 -5.63 -8.34 -16.09
CA LEU A 72 -5.73 -7.31 -17.12
C LEU A 72 -4.77 -7.54 -18.31
N LYS A 73 -4.31 -8.80 -18.50
CA LYS A 73 -3.53 -9.22 -19.67
C LYS A 73 -2.32 -8.32 -19.98
N GLY A 74 -1.65 -7.83 -18.95
CA GLY A 74 -0.49 -6.94 -19.08
C GLY A 74 -0.82 -5.45 -19.18
N ALA A 75 -2.09 -5.06 -19.26
CA ALA A 75 -2.47 -3.65 -19.37
C ALA A 75 -2.04 -2.80 -18.14
N VAL A 76 -1.82 -3.43 -16.98
CA VAL A 76 -1.33 -2.75 -15.77
C VAL A 76 0.03 -2.08 -16.00
N GLN A 77 0.91 -2.70 -16.78
CA GLN A 77 2.25 -2.18 -17.12
C GLN A 77 2.31 -1.41 -18.44
N SER A 78 1.18 -1.11 -19.05
CA SER A 78 1.11 -0.39 -20.35
C SER A 78 1.83 0.97 -20.32
N GLU A 79 1.90 1.63 -19.16
CA GLU A 79 2.61 2.89 -18.98
C GLU A 79 4.11 2.77 -19.31
N ASN A 80 4.76 1.67 -18.94
CA ASN A 80 6.18 1.45 -19.21
C ASN A 80 6.46 1.42 -20.72
N VAL A 81 5.60 0.71 -21.45
CA VAL A 81 5.69 0.65 -22.92
C VAL A 81 5.40 2.03 -23.52
N MET A 82 4.40 2.74 -23.01
CA MET A 82 4.07 4.09 -23.47
C MET A 82 5.24 5.05 -23.27
N LEU A 83 5.91 5.03 -22.13
CA LEU A 83 7.05 5.89 -21.85
C LEU A 83 8.21 5.58 -22.79
N LYS A 84 8.55 4.29 -22.94
CA LYS A 84 9.66 3.86 -23.80
C LYS A 84 9.43 4.12 -25.26
N LEU A 85 8.24 3.82 -25.75
CA LEU A 85 7.81 4.14 -27.13
C LEU A 85 7.76 5.66 -27.36
N GLY A 86 7.33 6.42 -26.33
CA GLY A 86 7.23 7.87 -26.39
C GLY A 86 8.55 8.59 -26.58
N GLU A 87 9.68 7.98 -26.17
CA GLU A 87 11.04 8.50 -26.47
C GLU A 87 11.33 8.49 -27.98
N LYS A 88 10.71 7.56 -28.74
CA LYS A 88 10.98 7.35 -30.16
C LYS A 88 10.00 8.05 -31.08
N ILE A 89 8.69 8.08 -30.72
CA ILE A 89 7.62 8.59 -31.61
C ILE A 89 6.83 9.77 -31.00
N GLY A 90 7.24 10.25 -29.82
CA GLY A 90 6.53 11.31 -29.10
C GLY A 90 5.45 10.77 -28.15
N LYS A 91 5.33 11.42 -26.99
CA LYS A 91 4.51 10.93 -25.86
C LYS A 91 3.02 10.77 -26.21
N MET A 92 2.45 11.73 -26.95
CA MET A 92 1.01 11.71 -27.25
C MET A 92 0.67 10.59 -28.25
N THR A 93 1.50 10.40 -29.27
CA THR A 93 1.33 9.32 -30.26
C THR A 93 1.46 7.96 -29.60
N ALA A 94 2.49 7.75 -28.77
CA ALA A 94 2.68 6.51 -28.02
C ALA A 94 1.51 6.22 -27.08
N LYS A 95 1.02 7.23 -26.35
CA LYS A 95 -0.15 7.10 -25.48
C LYS A 95 -1.38 6.62 -26.25
N ASN A 96 -1.69 7.22 -27.38
CA ASN A 96 -2.86 6.84 -28.15
C ASN A 96 -2.78 5.40 -28.65
N ILE A 97 -1.62 4.99 -29.20
CA ILE A 97 -1.40 3.62 -29.69
C ILE A 97 -1.49 2.59 -28.56
N VAL A 98 -0.77 2.83 -27.48
CA VAL A 98 -0.74 1.87 -26.35
C VAL A 98 -2.09 1.78 -25.66
N THR A 99 -2.82 2.90 -25.52
CA THR A 99 -4.17 2.89 -24.94
C THR A 99 -5.15 2.12 -25.82
N GLU A 100 -5.11 2.32 -27.14
CA GLU A 100 -5.93 1.58 -28.12
C GLU A 100 -5.71 0.07 -27.98
N LEU A 101 -4.44 -0.36 -27.96
CA LEU A 101 -4.07 -1.77 -27.88
C LEU A 101 -4.37 -2.39 -26.50
N ALA A 102 -4.21 -1.62 -25.41
CA ALA A 102 -4.56 -2.08 -24.06
C ALA A 102 -6.09 -2.29 -23.91
N VAL A 103 -6.90 -1.40 -24.44
CA VAL A 103 -8.37 -1.58 -24.47
C VAL A 103 -8.75 -2.79 -25.31
N LYS A 104 -8.09 -2.98 -26.45
CA LYS A 104 -8.30 -4.15 -27.32
C LYS A 104 -7.92 -5.44 -26.61
N ALA A 105 -6.79 -5.48 -25.91
CA ALA A 105 -6.33 -6.63 -25.14
C ALA A 105 -7.39 -7.10 -24.12
N ILE A 106 -7.99 -6.16 -23.40
CA ILE A 106 -9.03 -6.46 -22.39
C ILE A 106 -10.32 -6.96 -23.06
N ARG A 107 -10.72 -6.35 -24.17
CA ARG A 107 -11.95 -6.73 -24.89
C ARG A 107 -11.88 -8.10 -25.55
N GLU A 108 -10.73 -8.45 -26.10
CA GLU A 108 -10.51 -9.68 -26.84
C GLU A 108 -9.93 -10.80 -25.97
N ASP A 109 -9.76 -10.56 -24.67
CA ASP A 109 -9.10 -11.47 -23.70
C ASP A 109 -7.70 -11.92 -24.18
N ALA A 110 -6.99 -11.04 -24.91
CA ALA A 110 -5.68 -11.26 -25.49
C ALA A 110 -4.58 -10.60 -24.63
N PHE A 111 -3.36 -11.15 -24.68
CA PHE A 111 -2.24 -10.49 -24.00
C PHE A 111 -1.80 -9.23 -24.74
N LEU A 112 -1.56 -8.17 -23.99
CA LEU A 112 -1.08 -6.89 -24.53
C LEU A 112 0.28 -7.05 -25.23
N SER A 113 1.15 -7.94 -24.74
CA SER A 113 2.43 -8.27 -25.37
C SER A 113 2.28 -8.69 -26.82
N ASP A 114 1.29 -9.55 -27.10
CA ASP A 114 1.07 -10.09 -28.43
C ASP A 114 0.53 -9.01 -29.39
N LEU A 115 -0.39 -8.19 -28.91
CA LEU A 115 -0.94 -7.09 -29.71
C LEU A 115 0.11 -6.01 -30.01
N LEU A 116 0.97 -5.68 -29.04
CA LEU A 116 2.06 -4.72 -29.23
C LEU A 116 3.12 -5.24 -30.20
N SER A 117 3.50 -6.51 -30.07
CA SER A 117 4.53 -7.12 -30.93
C SER A 117 4.07 -7.26 -32.40
N ASN A 118 2.76 -7.44 -32.60
CA ASN A 118 2.16 -7.59 -33.94
C ASN A 118 1.74 -6.26 -34.57
N ASP A 119 1.74 -5.15 -33.82
CA ASP A 119 1.38 -3.84 -34.36
C ASP A 119 2.59 -3.17 -35.05
N PRO A 120 2.54 -2.86 -36.35
CA PRO A 120 3.67 -2.27 -37.08
C PRO A 120 4.14 -0.92 -36.50
N ARG A 121 3.23 -0.16 -35.88
CA ARG A 121 3.52 1.14 -35.26
C ARG A 121 4.39 0.99 -34.01
N VAL A 122 4.40 -0.19 -33.39
CA VAL A 122 5.18 -0.51 -32.19
C VAL A 122 6.41 -1.34 -32.55
N SER A 123 6.23 -2.42 -33.33
CA SER A 123 7.30 -3.35 -33.68
C SER A 123 8.40 -2.71 -34.56
N ALA A 124 8.13 -1.62 -35.25
CA ALA A 124 9.16 -0.81 -35.91
C ALA A 124 10.15 -0.14 -34.93
N HIS A 125 9.81 -0.05 -33.66
CA HIS A 125 10.57 0.72 -32.67
C HIS A 125 11.00 -0.09 -31.44
N LEU A 126 10.24 -1.11 -31.05
CA LEU A 126 10.51 -1.97 -29.91
C LEU A 126 10.51 -3.44 -30.33
N SER A 127 11.51 -4.20 -29.87
CA SER A 127 11.54 -5.65 -30.08
C SER A 127 10.54 -6.38 -29.18
N SER A 128 10.19 -7.61 -29.52
CA SER A 128 9.32 -8.46 -28.68
C SER A 128 9.93 -8.73 -27.32
N GLU A 129 11.26 -8.82 -27.21
CA GLU A 129 11.99 -8.99 -25.96
C GLU A 129 11.90 -7.75 -25.10
N GLU A 130 12.08 -6.55 -25.68
CA GLU A 130 11.93 -5.27 -24.98
C GLU A 130 10.49 -5.11 -24.45
N ILE A 131 9.49 -5.42 -25.26
CA ILE A 131 8.07 -5.36 -24.88
C ILE A 131 7.81 -6.31 -23.70
N SER A 132 8.31 -7.55 -23.76
CA SER A 132 8.15 -8.53 -22.68
C SER A 132 8.77 -8.07 -21.36
N GLN A 133 9.97 -7.47 -21.42
CA GLN A 133 10.63 -6.90 -20.24
C GLN A 133 9.87 -5.71 -19.65
N LEU A 134 9.37 -4.81 -20.50
CA LEU A 134 8.59 -3.64 -20.07
C LEU A 134 7.24 -4.02 -19.44
N LEU A 135 6.68 -5.15 -19.83
CA LEU A 135 5.41 -5.65 -19.30
C LEU A 135 5.60 -6.62 -18.11
N ASP A 136 6.84 -6.94 -17.72
CA ASP A 136 7.09 -7.76 -16.54
C ASP A 136 6.89 -6.96 -15.25
N PRO A 137 5.87 -7.29 -14.43
CA PRO A 137 5.60 -6.57 -13.19
C PRO A 137 6.77 -6.62 -12.19
N SER A 138 7.63 -7.63 -12.26
CA SER A 138 8.78 -7.78 -11.35
C SER A 138 9.83 -6.69 -11.56
N GLN A 139 9.89 -6.10 -12.74
CA GLN A 139 10.80 -5.01 -13.08
C GLN A 139 10.31 -3.63 -12.63
N TYR A 140 9.05 -3.54 -12.17
CA TYR A 140 8.41 -2.26 -11.82
C TYR A 140 8.08 -2.13 -10.32
N ALA A 141 8.81 -2.83 -9.48
CA ALA A 141 8.62 -2.74 -8.03
C ALA A 141 9.21 -1.44 -7.43
N GLY A 142 10.01 -0.68 -8.18
CA GLY A 142 10.69 0.53 -7.70
C GLY A 142 11.49 0.26 -6.43
N ALA A 143 11.49 1.21 -5.51
CA ALA A 143 12.18 1.11 -4.22
C ALA A 143 11.35 0.41 -3.12
N ALA A 144 10.20 -0.21 -3.44
CA ALA A 144 9.29 -0.75 -2.42
C ALA A 144 9.95 -1.81 -1.53
N ALA A 145 10.72 -2.73 -2.12
CA ALA A 145 11.43 -3.76 -1.36
C ALA A 145 12.53 -3.17 -0.47
N GLU A 146 13.28 -2.20 -0.97
CA GLU A 146 14.34 -1.50 -0.23
C GLU A 146 13.77 -0.75 0.96
N ILE A 147 12.70 0.03 0.76
CA ILE A 147 12.00 0.77 1.82
C ILE A 147 11.49 -0.18 2.91
N ALA A 148 10.87 -1.30 2.52
CA ALA A 148 10.37 -2.29 3.46
C ALA A 148 11.50 -2.91 4.29
N LEU A 149 12.59 -3.32 3.65
CA LEU A 149 13.75 -3.91 4.32
C LEU A 149 14.46 -2.93 5.26
N ASP A 150 14.61 -1.68 4.86
CA ASP A 150 15.22 -0.65 5.70
C ASP A 150 14.36 -0.34 6.93
N TYR A 151 13.03 -0.31 6.77
CA TYR A 151 12.15 -0.15 7.90
C TYR A 151 12.24 -1.33 8.88
N VAL A 152 12.28 -2.56 8.39
CA VAL A 152 12.48 -3.77 9.22
C VAL A 152 13.80 -3.72 9.98
N LYS A 153 14.92 -3.33 9.31
CA LYS A 153 16.23 -3.15 9.96
C LYS A 153 16.15 -2.12 11.08
N LYS A 154 15.51 -0.97 10.82
CA LYS A 154 15.32 0.11 11.79
C LYS A 154 14.56 -0.37 13.02
N VAL A 155 13.43 -1.06 12.83
CA VAL A 155 12.61 -1.61 13.94
C VAL A 155 13.40 -2.63 14.76
N ARG A 156 14.14 -3.54 14.11
CA ARG A 156 14.98 -4.52 14.79
C ARG A 156 16.10 -3.88 15.60
N SER A 157 16.72 -2.80 15.09
CA SER A 157 17.77 -2.07 15.81
C SER A 157 17.25 -1.37 17.07
N ILE A 158 16.00 -0.88 17.05
CA ILE A 158 15.35 -0.28 18.22
C ILE A 158 15.07 -1.36 19.29
N LYS A 159 14.53 -2.52 18.88
CA LYS A 159 14.29 -3.65 19.80
C LYS A 159 15.58 -4.19 20.43
N GLY A 160 16.69 -4.21 19.69
CA GLY A 160 17.99 -4.62 20.22
C GLY A 160 18.61 -3.66 21.24
N LYS A 161 18.23 -2.36 21.19
CA LYS A 161 18.69 -1.34 22.14
C LYS A 161 17.78 -1.17 23.35
N GLY A 162 16.53 -1.61 23.26
CA GLY A 162 15.52 -1.53 24.31
C GLY A 162 15.26 -2.89 24.93
N GLY A 163 16.30 -3.59 25.36
CA GLY A 163 16.15 -4.75 26.23
C GLY A 163 15.50 -4.29 27.53
N LEU A 164 14.18 -4.35 27.57
CA LEU A 164 13.43 -4.25 28.82
C LEU A 164 13.84 -5.43 29.66
N HIS A 165 14.76 -5.20 30.59
CA HIS A 165 14.91 -6.02 31.78
C HIS A 165 13.61 -5.84 32.58
N GLY A 166 12.76 -6.80 32.56
CA GLY A 166 11.61 -6.95 33.42
C GLY A 166 11.58 -8.36 33.91
#